data_63a770dd2f1d88b6ab75e1b342b01346
#
_entry.id   63a770dd2f1d88b6ab75e1b342b01346
#
_cell.length_a   1.000
_cell.length_b   1.000
_cell.length_c   1.000
_cell.angle_alpha   90.00
_cell.angle_beta   90.00
_cell.angle_gamma   90.00
#
_symmetry.space_group_name_H-M   'P 1'
#
loop_
_entity.id
_entity.type
_entity.pdbx_description
1 polymer ?
#
loop_
_entity_poly.entity_id
_entity_poly.type
_entity_poly.pdbx_seq_one_letter_code
_entity_poly.pdbx_strand_id
1 'polypeptide(L)'
;MLPGIFAFPAGWGDIAIGVAAPFYAFALISGRTIPKRAFVTWNVLGIFDFIVAATLGALAAPGPLGILAGETTTEVMNVLPLGLIPTFIVPFFIILHIIALIQTAKRPGPKPQGVSESAVMQIA
;
A
#
# COMPACT_ATOMS: atom_id res chain seq x y z
N MET A 1 -4.16 -25.72 5.83
CA MET A 1 -3.64 -24.53 6.56
C MET A 1 -2.59 -23.85 5.72
N LEU A 2 -2.44 -22.51 5.81
CA LEU A 2 -1.34 -21.81 5.16
C LEU A 2 -0.07 -21.88 6.03
N PRO A 3 1.14 -21.91 5.42
CA PRO A 3 2.39 -21.90 6.16
C PRO A 3 2.51 -20.63 7.02
N GLY A 4 2.94 -20.76 8.28
CA GLY A 4 3.10 -19.61 9.18
C GLY A 4 4.10 -18.59 8.66
N ILE A 5 5.17 -19.04 8.00
CA ILE A 5 6.20 -18.17 7.39
C ILE A 5 5.62 -17.24 6.31
N PHE A 6 4.52 -17.61 5.66
CA PHE A 6 3.77 -16.80 4.71
C PHE A 6 2.64 -16.03 5.42
N ALA A 7 1.80 -16.76 6.20
CA ALA A 7 0.56 -16.22 6.73
C ALA A 7 0.76 -15.09 7.75
N PHE A 8 1.80 -15.16 8.59
CA PHE A 8 2.04 -14.11 9.59
C PHE A 8 2.52 -12.79 8.98
N PRO A 9 3.59 -12.76 8.16
CA PRO A 9 4.04 -11.49 7.59
C PRO A 9 2.98 -10.87 6.66
N ALA A 10 2.40 -11.66 5.74
CA ALA A 10 1.38 -11.18 4.82
C ALA A 10 0.12 -10.69 5.57
N GLY A 11 -0.38 -11.47 6.53
CA GLY A 11 -1.58 -11.10 7.27
C GLY A 11 -1.41 -9.86 8.15
N TRP A 12 -0.28 -9.70 8.83
CA TRP A 12 -0.03 -8.50 9.64
C TRP A 12 0.21 -7.25 8.79
N GLY A 13 0.90 -7.41 7.66
CA GLY A 13 1.10 -6.32 6.70
C GLY A 13 -0.24 -5.84 6.13
N ASP A 14 -1.05 -6.74 5.61
CA ASP A 14 -2.39 -6.45 5.09
C ASP A 14 -3.28 -5.75 6.13
N ILE A 15 -3.29 -6.24 7.39
CA ILE A 15 -4.06 -5.64 8.47
C ILE A 15 -3.57 -4.22 8.76
N ALA A 16 -2.27 -4.00 8.88
CA ALA A 16 -1.70 -2.69 9.19
C ALA A 16 -2.04 -1.66 8.10
N ILE A 17 -1.82 -2.01 6.83
CA ILE A 17 -2.13 -1.15 5.68
C ILE A 17 -3.64 -0.94 5.53
N GLY A 18 -4.44 -2.02 5.67
CA GLY A 18 -5.89 -1.99 5.55
C GLY A 18 -6.59 -1.18 6.64
N VAL A 19 -6.16 -1.30 7.88
CA VAL A 19 -6.71 -0.51 9.01
C VAL A 19 -6.39 0.98 8.84
N ALA A 20 -5.24 1.34 8.28
CA ALA A 20 -4.89 2.73 8.01
C ALA A 20 -5.72 3.36 6.87
N ALA A 21 -6.18 2.56 5.90
CA ALA A 21 -6.89 3.04 4.70
C ALA A 21 -8.14 3.90 5.01
N PRO A 22 -9.08 3.50 5.89
CA PRO A 22 -10.27 4.31 6.21
C PRO A 22 -9.92 5.65 6.86
N PHE A 23 -8.84 5.73 7.64
CA PHE A 23 -8.39 7.01 8.22
C PHE A 23 -7.90 7.97 7.14
N TYR A 24 -7.13 7.49 6.16
CA TYR A 24 -6.73 8.28 5.01
C TYR A 24 -7.93 8.70 4.15
N ALA A 25 -8.86 7.79 3.88
CA ALA A 25 -10.08 8.08 3.12
C ALA A 25 -10.92 9.15 3.82
N PHE A 26 -11.17 9.00 5.13
CA PHE A 26 -11.93 9.96 5.92
C PHE A 26 -11.25 11.33 5.94
N ALA A 27 -9.93 11.39 6.13
CA ALA A 27 -9.20 12.65 6.12
C ALA A 27 -9.31 13.37 4.76
N LEU A 28 -9.22 12.62 3.64
CA LEU A 28 -9.38 13.18 2.30
C LEU A 28 -10.78 13.73 2.05
N ILE A 29 -11.83 12.98 2.43
CA ILE A 29 -13.24 13.38 2.28
C ILE A 29 -13.56 14.61 3.15
N SER A 30 -13.00 14.66 4.37
CA SER A 30 -13.19 15.76 5.31
C SER A 30 -12.37 17.02 4.98
N GLY A 31 -11.65 17.04 3.86
CA GLY A 31 -10.80 18.17 3.47
C GLY A 31 -9.60 18.41 4.38
N ARG A 32 -9.25 17.43 5.23
CA ARG A 32 -8.07 17.53 6.10
C ARG A 32 -6.79 17.44 5.29
N THR A 33 -5.81 18.24 5.66
CA THR A 33 -4.49 18.18 5.04
C THR A 33 -3.73 16.97 5.53
N ILE A 34 -3.49 16.00 4.65
CA ILE A 34 -2.60 14.88 4.94
C ILE A 34 -1.19 15.28 4.50
N PRO A 35 -0.17 15.13 5.37
CA PRO A 35 1.21 15.36 4.97
C PRO A 35 1.57 14.47 3.77
N LYS A 36 2.08 15.08 2.70
CA LYS A 36 2.44 14.34 1.47
C LYS A 36 3.36 13.16 1.77
N ARG A 37 4.32 13.35 2.66
CA ARG A 37 5.26 12.28 3.06
C ARG A 37 4.53 11.09 3.70
N ALA A 38 3.61 11.32 4.63
CA ALA A 38 2.86 10.26 5.30
C ALA A 38 2.03 9.44 4.29
N PHE A 39 1.36 10.12 3.37
CA PHE A 39 0.56 9.46 2.33
C PHE A 39 1.43 8.65 1.35
N VAL A 40 2.58 9.21 0.92
CA VAL A 40 3.53 8.49 0.06
C VAL A 40 4.11 7.28 0.78
N THR A 41 4.56 7.44 2.03
CA THR A 41 5.10 6.33 2.83
C THR A 41 4.09 5.20 2.97
N TRP A 42 2.83 5.51 3.30
CA TRP A 42 1.78 4.51 3.40
C TRP A 42 1.56 3.73 2.09
N ASN A 43 1.53 4.42 0.94
CA ASN A 43 1.38 3.76 -0.35
C ASN A 43 2.60 2.89 -0.71
N VAL A 44 3.82 3.35 -0.41
CA VAL A 44 5.05 2.59 -0.66
C VAL A 44 5.10 1.34 0.23
N LEU A 45 4.71 1.46 1.50
CA LEU A 45 4.62 0.32 2.41
C LEU A 45 3.58 -0.70 1.93
N GLY A 46 2.43 -0.26 1.39
CA GLY A 46 1.44 -1.16 0.81
C GLY A 46 1.97 -1.95 -0.40
N ILE A 47 2.70 -1.29 -1.30
CA ILE A 47 3.34 -1.99 -2.43
C ILE A 47 4.38 -2.99 -1.91
N PHE A 48 5.21 -2.58 -0.95
CA PHE A 48 6.23 -3.44 -0.36
C PHE A 48 5.62 -4.68 0.31
N ASP A 49 4.52 -4.50 1.04
CA ASP A 49 3.79 -5.60 1.67
C ASP A 49 3.30 -6.64 0.65
N PHE A 50 2.71 -6.20 -0.46
CA PHE A 50 2.32 -7.10 -1.55
C PHE A 50 3.50 -7.83 -2.20
N ILE A 51 4.66 -7.17 -2.36
CA ILE A 51 5.87 -7.81 -2.88
C ILE A 51 6.34 -8.90 -1.92
N VAL A 52 6.37 -8.62 -0.62
CA VAL A 52 6.74 -9.60 0.41
C VAL A 52 5.76 -10.77 0.41
N ALA A 53 4.46 -10.51 0.42
CA ALA A 53 3.43 -11.53 0.40
C ALA A 53 3.55 -12.43 -0.85
N ALA A 54 3.70 -11.84 -2.04
CA ALA A 54 3.85 -12.58 -3.28
C ALA A 54 5.14 -13.43 -3.29
N THR A 55 6.24 -12.87 -2.80
CA THR A 55 7.53 -13.57 -2.73
C THR A 55 7.46 -14.77 -1.77
N LEU A 56 6.98 -14.55 -0.55
CA LEU A 56 6.84 -15.62 0.44
C LEU A 56 5.81 -16.67 -0.01
N GLY A 57 4.74 -16.22 -0.67
CA GLY A 57 3.75 -17.12 -1.25
C GLY A 57 4.35 -18.05 -2.31
N ALA A 58 5.17 -17.50 -3.22
CA ALA A 58 5.86 -18.29 -4.24
C ALA A 58 6.91 -19.23 -3.66
N LEU A 59 7.68 -18.78 -2.66
CA LEU A 59 8.69 -19.60 -2.00
C LEU A 59 8.11 -20.72 -1.14
N ALA A 60 6.88 -20.58 -0.65
CA ALA A 60 6.16 -21.60 0.10
C ALA A 60 5.20 -22.43 -0.77
N ALA A 61 5.15 -22.20 -2.10
CA ALA A 61 4.37 -22.97 -3.05
C ALA A 61 5.03 -24.34 -3.33
N PRO A 62 4.25 -25.37 -3.70
CA PRO A 62 4.86 -26.62 -4.20
C PRO A 62 5.53 -26.36 -5.56
N GLY A 63 6.73 -26.93 -5.75
CA GLY A 63 7.44 -26.85 -7.02
C GLY A 63 8.89 -26.34 -6.91
N PRO A 64 9.54 -26.09 -8.05
CA PRO A 64 10.99 -25.78 -8.09
C PRO A 64 11.40 -24.51 -7.34
N LEU A 65 10.52 -23.54 -7.21
CA LEU A 65 10.75 -22.29 -6.47
C LEU A 65 10.40 -22.40 -4.98
N GLY A 66 9.77 -23.51 -4.56
CA GLY A 66 9.25 -23.69 -3.22
C GLY A 66 10.32 -24.09 -2.19
N ILE A 67 11.38 -23.30 -2.07
CA ILE A 67 12.47 -23.58 -1.12
C ILE A 67 12.05 -23.51 0.36
N LEU A 68 10.91 -22.88 0.64
CA LEU A 68 10.29 -22.78 1.98
C LEU A 68 9.06 -23.69 2.10
N ALA A 69 8.77 -24.50 1.08
CA ALA A 69 7.68 -25.49 1.12
C ALA A 69 8.00 -26.58 2.14
N GLY A 70 7.12 -26.74 3.15
CA GLY A 70 7.20 -27.76 4.18
C GLY A 70 5.98 -28.67 4.13
N GLU A 71 5.56 -29.20 5.29
CA GLU A 71 4.34 -30.02 5.40
C GLU A 71 3.07 -29.26 4.97
N THR A 72 3.08 -27.93 5.10
CA THR A 72 2.01 -27.05 4.63
C THR A 72 2.56 -26.13 3.55
N THR A 73 1.81 -25.95 2.46
CA THR A 73 2.18 -25.13 1.33
C THR A 73 1.12 -24.07 1.04
N THR A 74 1.43 -23.12 0.13
CA THR A 74 0.47 -22.15 -0.37
C THR A 74 -0.41 -22.69 -1.49
N GLU A 75 -0.41 -23.97 -1.77
CA GLU A 75 -1.22 -24.61 -2.84
C GLU A 75 -2.71 -24.24 -2.77
N VAL A 76 -3.24 -24.11 -1.55
CA VAL A 76 -4.64 -23.68 -1.34
C VAL A 76 -4.94 -22.30 -1.96
N MET A 77 -3.94 -21.46 -2.18
CA MET A 77 -4.09 -20.17 -2.85
C MET A 77 -4.27 -20.31 -4.38
N ASN A 78 -4.12 -21.51 -4.93
CA ASN A 78 -4.38 -21.79 -6.35
C ASN A 78 -5.85 -22.18 -6.62
N VAL A 79 -6.64 -22.34 -5.55
CA VAL A 79 -8.04 -22.77 -5.65
C VAL A 79 -8.98 -21.62 -5.29
N LEU A 80 -10.10 -21.51 -6.01
CA LEU A 80 -11.14 -20.51 -5.70
C LEU A 80 -11.81 -20.82 -4.34
N PRO A 81 -12.17 -19.80 -3.56
CA PRO A 81 -12.05 -18.36 -3.87
C PRO A 81 -10.67 -17.75 -3.56
N LEU A 82 -9.78 -18.45 -2.86
CA LEU A 82 -8.49 -17.92 -2.40
C LEU A 82 -7.55 -17.53 -3.54
N GLY A 83 -7.63 -18.23 -4.68
CA GLY A 83 -6.85 -17.91 -5.87
C GLY A 83 -7.10 -16.51 -6.44
N LEU A 84 -8.23 -15.88 -6.13
CA LEU A 84 -8.50 -14.49 -6.52
C LEU A 84 -7.58 -13.49 -5.82
N ILE A 85 -7.05 -13.83 -4.66
CA ILE A 85 -6.16 -12.92 -3.90
C ILE A 85 -4.88 -12.64 -4.71
N PRO A 86 -4.03 -13.64 -5.02
CA PRO A 86 -2.79 -13.39 -5.75
C PRO A 86 -3.01 -13.01 -7.22
N THR A 87 -4.08 -13.51 -7.87
CA THR A 87 -4.27 -13.32 -9.30
C THR A 87 -5.02 -12.04 -9.69
N PHE A 88 -5.86 -11.53 -8.81
CA PHE A 88 -6.66 -10.35 -9.09
C PHE A 88 -6.50 -9.25 -8.04
N ILE A 89 -6.70 -9.56 -6.76
CA ILE A 89 -6.74 -8.53 -5.70
C ILE A 89 -5.39 -7.86 -5.54
N VAL A 90 -4.31 -8.62 -5.45
CA VAL A 90 -2.95 -8.06 -5.27
C VAL A 90 -2.53 -7.18 -6.46
N PRO A 91 -2.60 -7.61 -7.74
CA PRO A 91 -2.30 -6.73 -8.87
C PRO A 91 -3.18 -5.48 -8.91
N PHE A 92 -4.46 -5.62 -8.63
CA PHE A 92 -5.40 -4.50 -8.60
C PHE A 92 -5.02 -3.44 -7.57
N PHE A 93 -4.70 -3.85 -6.34
CA PHE A 93 -4.28 -2.91 -5.30
C PHE A 93 -2.92 -2.28 -5.57
N ILE A 94 -1.97 -3.01 -6.15
CA ILE A 94 -0.68 -2.44 -6.59
C ILE A 94 -0.93 -1.29 -7.59
N ILE A 95 -1.81 -1.50 -8.57
CA ILE A 95 -2.17 -0.45 -9.53
C ILE A 95 -2.78 0.77 -8.83
N LEU A 96 -3.68 0.57 -7.87
CA LEU A 96 -4.27 1.67 -7.10
C LEU A 96 -3.21 2.45 -6.31
N HIS A 97 -2.26 1.79 -5.66
CA HIS A 97 -1.15 2.45 -4.97
C HIS A 97 -0.27 3.25 -5.93
N ILE A 98 0.05 2.70 -7.10
CA ILE A 98 0.83 3.40 -8.13
C ILE A 98 0.08 4.65 -8.62
N ILE A 99 -1.21 4.54 -8.91
CA ILE A 99 -2.05 5.68 -9.32
C ILE A 99 -2.05 6.76 -8.23
N ALA A 100 -2.22 6.39 -6.97
CA ALA A 100 -2.21 7.31 -5.84
C ALA A 100 -0.86 8.04 -5.72
N LEU A 101 0.25 7.36 -5.93
CA LEU A 101 1.60 7.94 -5.94
C LEU A 101 1.78 8.93 -7.09
N ILE A 102 1.36 8.57 -8.32
CA ILE A 102 1.44 9.43 -9.49
C ILE A 102 0.59 10.71 -9.28
N GLN A 103 -0.62 10.57 -8.79
CA GLN A 103 -1.50 11.71 -8.50
C GLN A 103 -0.91 12.62 -7.43
N THR A 104 -0.31 12.05 -6.40
CA THR A 104 0.34 12.81 -5.32
C THR A 104 1.60 13.53 -5.82
N ALA A 105 2.36 12.93 -6.74
CA ALA A 105 3.52 13.56 -7.36
C ALA A 105 3.11 14.79 -8.21
N LYS A 106 1.98 14.71 -8.91
CA LYS A 106 1.47 15.77 -9.77
C LYS A 106 0.80 16.92 -9.02
N ARG A 107 0.49 16.78 -7.72
CA ARG A 107 -0.09 17.89 -6.94
C ARG A 107 0.93 19.01 -6.76
N PRO A 108 0.63 20.24 -7.21
CA PRO A 108 1.49 21.40 -6.93
C PRO A 108 1.63 21.55 -5.41
N GLY A 109 2.84 21.87 -4.97
CA GLY A 109 3.07 22.25 -3.56
C GLY A 109 2.21 23.47 -3.18
N PRO A 110 2.06 23.75 -1.87
CA PRO A 110 1.41 24.97 -1.43
C PRO A 110 2.08 26.17 -2.14
N LYS A 111 1.29 27.00 -2.82
CA LYS A 111 1.83 28.27 -3.35
C LYS A 111 2.45 29.02 -2.18
N PRO A 112 3.68 29.57 -2.31
CA PRO A 112 4.18 30.51 -1.33
C PRO A 112 3.11 31.59 -1.17
N GLN A 113 2.62 31.79 0.04
CA GLN A 113 1.75 32.94 0.32
C GLN A 113 2.59 34.14 0.01
N GLY A 114 2.30 34.83 -1.11
CA GLY A 114 2.93 36.08 -1.47
C GLY A 114 2.82 37.01 -0.29
N VAL A 115 3.93 37.58 0.09
CA VAL A 115 3.94 38.70 1.04
C VAL A 115 2.85 39.65 0.56
N SER A 116 1.82 39.82 1.40
CA SER A 116 0.68 40.66 1.04
C SER A 116 1.20 42.04 0.64
N GLU A 117 0.89 42.45 -0.57
CA GLU A 117 1.27 43.77 -1.12
C GLU A 117 0.85 44.92 -0.17
N SER A 118 -0.17 44.67 0.66
CA SER A 118 -0.60 45.51 1.76
C SER A 118 0.44 45.68 2.87
N ALA A 119 1.30 44.70 3.11
CA ALA A 119 2.37 44.82 4.12
C ALA A 119 3.53 45.69 3.61
N VAL A 120 3.77 45.72 2.30
CA VAL A 120 4.81 46.58 1.68
C VAL A 120 4.35 48.05 1.68
N MET A 121 3.05 48.32 1.50
CA MET A 121 2.50 49.69 1.47
C MET A 121 2.42 50.37 2.86
N GLN A 122 2.52 49.59 3.96
CA GLN A 122 2.55 50.13 5.33
C GLN A 122 3.95 50.56 5.80
N ILE A 123 5.01 50.27 5.04
CA ILE A 123 6.40 50.57 5.39
C ILE A 123 6.91 51.78 4.58
N ALA A 124 6.15 52.21 3.57
CA ALA A 124 6.44 53.41 2.76
C ALA A 124 5.70 54.65 3.31
#